data_9bfb527f1e4327089242e41698285215
#
_entry.id   9bfb527f1e4327089242e41698285215
#
_cell.length_a   1.000
_cell.length_b   1.000
_cell.length_c   1.000
_cell.angle_alpha   90.00
_cell.angle_beta   90.00
_cell.angle_gamma   90.00
#
_symmetry.space_group_name_H-M   'P 1'
#
loop_
_entity.id
_entity.type
_entity.pdbx_description
1 polymer ?
#
loop_
_entity_poly.entity_id
_entity_poly.type
_entity_poly.pdbx_seq_one_letter_code
_entity_poly.pdbx_strand_id
1 'polypeptide(L)'
;MDTRTRMFYIVVNFLIFVSLAAVNTQMIPFMTTVGYTLMQQGIILAGGAVCAIVGQFLFGYLCDRFHRIRRFFLIGYVIFLAAAVAMLLHEETLFTYHLFAIALSAGMVKVLMGLNETWMVEADGEHYGMLRAGGALGLCVGSPLTGFIVTQASYQVLLYALLGLALLVSILLFFCKDVQKQGNGSLKRDLGQLLSDRQYLLPVLILLLIYIAGTADQYTVVDKLLAIGGNAQDVGWKWGIQSFAEVPIFFIGNLLLKKLQARR
;
A
#
# COMPACT_ATOMS: atom_id res chain seq x y z
N MET A 1 -15.34 0.18 19.07
CA MET A 1 -15.31 1.63 18.68
C MET A 1 -16.74 2.12 18.44
N ASP A 2 -17.08 3.39 18.78
CA ASP A 2 -18.40 3.94 18.47
C ASP A 2 -18.56 4.23 16.97
N THR A 3 -19.81 4.30 16.49
CA THR A 3 -20.12 4.42 15.06
C THR A 3 -19.50 5.69 14.42
N ARG A 4 -19.52 6.82 15.15
CA ARG A 4 -18.98 8.08 14.65
C ARG A 4 -17.46 8.02 14.45
N THR A 5 -16.76 7.47 15.43
CA THR A 5 -15.30 7.27 15.36
C THR A 5 -14.95 6.28 14.24
N ARG A 6 -15.72 5.20 14.06
CA ARG A 6 -15.51 4.24 12.97
C ARG A 6 -15.66 4.89 11.60
N MET A 7 -16.70 5.68 11.39
CA MET A 7 -16.88 6.42 10.13
C MET A 7 -15.71 7.38 9.86
N PHE A 8 -15.21 8.05 10.89
CA PHE A 8 -14.03 8.90 10.76
C PHE A 8 -12.79 8.10 10.31
N TYR A 9 -12.54 6.92 10.90
CA TYR A 9 -11.42 6.05 10.48
C TYR A 9 -11.60 5.51 9.06
N ILE A 10 -12.82 5.20 8.62
CA ILE A 10 -13.10 4.80 7.23
C ILE A 10 -12.71 5.93 6.26
N VAL A 11 -13.09 7.19 6.57
CA VAL A 11 -12.75 8.36 5.73
C VAL A 11 -11.22 8.59 5.72
N VAL A 12 -10.57 8.53 6.86
CA VAL A 12 -9.11 8.66 6.95
C VAL A 12 -8.42 7.58 6.15
N ASN A 13 -8.87 6.33 6.29
CA ASN A 13 -8.34 5.19 5.53
C ASN A 13 -8.54 5.37 4.03
N PHE A 14 -9.72 5.79 3.60
CA PHE A 14 -10.00 6.14 2.21
C PHE A 14 -8.98 7.15 1.65
N LEU A 15 -8.78 8.27 2.35
CA LEU A 15 -7.87 9.35 1.91
C LEU A 15 -6.39 8.91 1.91
N ILE A 16 -5.98 8.09 2.88
CA ILE A 16 -4.64 7.48 2.89
C ILE A 16 -4.44 6.69 1.59
N PHE A 17 -5.38 5.79 1.26
CA PHE A 17 -5.23 4.96 0.08
C PHE A 17 -5.35 5.73 -1.23
N VAL A 18 -6.14 6.82 -1.29
CA VAL A 18 -6.11 7.76 -2.43
C VAL A 18 -4.71 8.36 -2.60
N SER A 19 -4.05 8.76 -1.51
CA SER A 19 -2.68 9.31 -1.59
C SER A 19 -1.65 8.27 -2.02
N LEU A 20 -1.76 7.02 -1.53
CA LEU A 20 -0.86 5.93 -1.93
C LEU A 20 -1.05 5.52 -3.39
N ALA A 21 -2.26 5.71 -3.96
CA ALA A 21 -2.55 5.40 -5.36
C ALA A 21 -1.65 6.17 -6.33
N ALA A 22 -1.26 7.41 -6.01
CA ALA A 22 -0.41 8.24 -6.85
C ALA A 22 0.93 7.57 -7.21
N VAL A 23 1.55 6.86 -6.27
CA VAL A 23 2.78 6.09 -6.53
C VAL A 23 2.44 4.66 -6.96
N ASN A 24 1.58 3.97 -6.21
CA ASN A 24 1.31 2.55 -6.42
C ASN A 24 0.84 2.22 -7.84
N THR A 25 0.07 3.12 -8.46
CA THR A 25 -0.53 2.87 -9.77
C THR A 25 0.19 3.57 -10.92
N GLN A 26 0.91 4.68 -10.63
CA GLN A 26 1.53 5.50 -11.66
C GLN A 26 3.05 5.29 -11.81
N MET A 27 3.69 4.48 -10.95
CA MET A 27 5.14 4.27 -11.03
C MET A 27 5.59 3.62 -12.36
N ILE A 28 4.84 2.62 -12.89
CA ILE A 28 5.18 1.97 -14.16
C ILE A 28 4.91 2.91 -15.35
N PRO A 29 3.71 3.54 -15.48
CA PRO A 29 3.49 4.57 -16.49
C PRO A 29 4.55 5.69 -16.45
N PHE A 30 4.93 6.15 -15.25
CA PHE A 30 5.99 7.15 -15.09
C PHE A 30 7.33 6.64 -15.67
N MET A 31 7.77 5.46 -15.26
CA MET A 31 9.03 4.88 -15.76
C MET A 31 9.02 4.69 -17.29
N THR A 32 7.87 4.31 -17.84
CA THR A 32 7.70 4.16 -19.30
C THR A 32 7.76 5.52 -20.00
N THR A 33 7.13 6.56 -19.44
CA THR A 33 7.16 7.94 -19.98
C THR A 33 8.59 8.52 -19.95
N VAL A 34 9.35 8.27 -18.87
CA VAL A 34 10.76 8.68 -18.74
C VAL A 34 11.67 7.94 -19.72
N GLY A 35 11.22 6.81 -20.29
CA GLY A 35 11.95 6.04 -21.31
C GLY A 35 12.83 4.92 -20.76
N TYR A 36 12.54 4.40 -19.57
CA TYR A 36 13.24 3.23 -19.03
C TYR A 36 12.87 1.94 -19.75
N THR A 37 13.88 1.12 -20.04
CA THR A 37 13.69 -0.23 -20.57
C THR A 37 13.03 -1.14 -19.52
N LEU A 38 12.35 -2.20 -19.96
CA LEU A 38 11.72 -3.20 -19.07
C LEU A 38 12.73 -3.78 -18.06
N MET A 39 13.99 -3.96 -18.45
CA MET A 39 15.04 -4.43 -17.54
C MET A 39 15.35 -3.41 -16.44
N GLN A 40 15.44 -2.13 -16.78
CA GLN A 40 15.67 -1.05 -15.81
C GLN A 40 14.48 -0.90 -14.86
N GLN A 41 13.25 -0.96 -15.39
CA GLN A 41 12.04 -0.98 -14.58
C GLN A 41 12.02 -2.17 -13.62
N GLY A 42 12.38 -3.36 -14.09
CA GLY A 42 12.49 -4.55 -13.24
C GLY A 42 13.50 -4.39 -12.10
N ILE A 43 14.65 -3.78 -12.34
CA ILE A 43 15.67 -3.49 -11.32
C ILE A 43 15.11 -2.50 -10.27
N ILE A 44 14.44 -1.44 -10.70
CA ILE A 44 13.81 -0.44 -9.81
C ILE A 44 12.72 -1.10 -8.96
N LEU A 45 11.85 -1.92 -9.55
CA LEU A 45 10.79 -2.63 -8.85
C LEU A 45 11.35 -3.65 -7.84
N ALA A 46 12.44 -4.36 -8.20
CA ALA A 46 13.14 -5.24 -7.27
C ALA A 46 13.73 -4.46 -6.08
N GLY A 47 14.31 -3.28 -6.33
CA GLY A 47 14.75 -2.35 -5.28
C GLY A 47 13.59 -1.97 -4.35
N GLY A 48 12.41 -1.69 -4.90
CA GLY A 48 11.19 -1.42 -4.13
C GLY A 48 10.77 -2.58 -3.24
N ALA A 49 10.88 -3.82 -3.74
CA ALA A 49 10.59 -5.02 -2.94
C ALA A 49 11.57 -5.17 -1.77
N VAL A 50 12.88 -4.93 -1.99
CA VAL A 50 13.89 -4.95 -0.92
C VAL A 50 13.59 -3.87 0.13
N CYS A 51 13.30 -2.64 -0.30
CA CYS A 51 12.91 -1.54 0.59
C CYS A 51 11.64 -1.88 1.39
N ALA A 52 10.65 -2.54 0.77
CA ALA A 52 9.43 -2.98 1.44
C ALA A 52 9.74 -4.01 2.55
N ILE A 53 10.53 -5.03 2.25
CA ILE A 53 10.90 -6.08 3.22
C ILE A 53 11.63 -5.46 4.42
N VAL A 54 12.70 -4.71 4.15
CA VAL A 54 13.50 -4.05 5.21
C VAL A 54 12.63 -3.08 6.01
N GLY A 55 11.81 -2.29 5.33
CA GLY A 55 10.91 -1.33 5.96
C GLY A 55 9.86 -1.99 6.84
N GLN A 56 9.21 -3.07 6.38
CA GLN A 56 8.20 -3.79 7.16
C GLN A 56 8.80 -4.39 8.45
N PHE A 57 9.99 -4.98 8.37
CA PHE A 57 10.69 -5.47 9.57
C PHE A 57 11.06 -4.33 10.52
N LEU A 58 11.63 -3.24 10.01
CA LEU A 58 12.05 -2.10 10.82
C LEU A 58 10.85 -1.44 11.51
N PHE A 59 9.84 -1.05 10.75
CA PHE A 59 8.66 -0.37 11.29
C PHE A 59 7.82 -1.29 12.17
N GLY A 60 7.71 -2.58 11.81
CA GLY A 60 7.07 -3.58 12.66
C GLY A 60 7.76 -3.69 14.02
N TYR A 61 9.09 -3.84 14.05
CA TYR A 61 9.89 -3.87 15.28
C TYR A 61 9.74 -2.58 16.10
N LEU A 62 9.76 -1.43 15.45
CA LEU A 62 9.60 -0.14 16.16
C LEU A 62 8.20 -0.02 16.78
N CYS A 63 7.15 -0.42 16.07
CA CYS A 63 5.78 -0.43 16.61
C CYS A 63 5.66 -1.37 17.81
N ASP A 64 6.28 -2.56 17.75
CA ASP A 64 6.27 -3.53 18.85
C ASP A 64 7.04 -3.01 20.06
N ARG A 65 8.24 -2.47 19.83
CA ARG A 65 9.10 -1.96 20.91
C ARG A 65 8.50 -0.77 21.65
N PHE A 66 7.86 0.15 20.93
CA PHE A 66 7.33 1.38 21.52
C PHE A 66 5.82 1.32 21.78
N HIS A 67 5.15 0.24 21.41
CA HIS A 67 3.71 0.04 21.55
C HIS A 67 2.86 1.18 20.94
N ARG A 68 3.32 1.76 19.83
CA ARG A 68 2.68 2.90 19.16
C ARG A 68 2.71 2.73 17.66
N ILE A 69 1.53 2.71 17.01
CA ILE A 69 1.43 2.55 15.55
C ILE A 69 1.35 3.91 14.86
N ARG A 70 0.49 4.82 15.33
CA ARG A 70 0.27 6.13 14.70
C ARG A 70 1.54 6.93 14.49
N ARG A 71 2.42 6.98 15.51
CA ARG A 71 3.68 7.74 15.43
C ARG A 71 4.57 7.24 14.29
N PHE A 72 4.74 5.92 14.18
CA PHE A 72 5.58 5.33 13.16
C PHE A 72 4.93 5.38 11.79
N PHE A 73 3.59 5.29 11.71
CA PHE A 73 2.85 5.54 10.49
C PHE A 73 3.11 6.96 9.96
N LEU A 74 3.04 8.00 10.80
CA LEU A 74 3.33 9.38 10.40
C LEU A 74 4.77 9.54 9.90
N ILE A 75 5.77 8.97 10.60
CA ILE A 75 7.16 8.98 10.16
C ILE A 75 7.29 8.31 8.79
N GLY A 76 6.72 7.13 8.64
CA GLY A 76 6.72 6.41 7.35
C GLY A 76 6.02 7.20 6.25
N TYR A 77 4.92 7.89 6.57
CA TYR A 77 4.19 8.71 5.62
C TYR A 77 5.00 9.91 5.13
N VAL A 78 5.75 10.57 6.02
CA VAL A 78 6.69 11.65 5.65
C VAL A 78 7.81 11.13 4.74
N ILE A 79 8.39 9.95 5.05
CA ILE A 79 9.41 9.32 4.19
C ILE A 79 8.82 8.98 2.82
N PHE A 80 7.59 8.42 2.78
CA PHE A 80 6.87 8.15 1.54
C PHE A 80 6.70 9.41 0.70
N LEU A 81 6.23 10.50 1.31
CA LEU A 81 6.03 11.78 0.61
C LEU A 81 7.34 12.35 0.07
N ALA A 82 8.41 12.34 0.86
CA ALA A 82 9.72 12.82 0.42
C ALA A 82 10.22 12.01 -0.79
N ALA A 83 10.07 10.68 -0.76
CA ALA A 83 10.44 9.80 -1.86
C ALA A 83 9.53 9.97 -3.09
N ALA A 84 8.22 10.16 -2.91
CA ALA A 84 7.28 10.42 -3.99
C ALA A 84 7.53 11.79 -4.66
N VAL A 85 7.85 12.82 -3.86
CA VAL A 85 8.29 14.13 -4.38
C VAL A 85 9.57 13.95 -5.21
N ALA A 86 10.57 13.26 -4.66
CA ALA A 86 11.80 12.99 -5.40
C ALA A 86 11.52 12.22 -6.71
N MET A 87 10.65 11.22 -6.71
CA MET A 87 10.26 10.48 -7.91
C MET A 87 9.66 11.40 -8.98
N LEU A 88 8.68 12.25 -8.60
CA LEU A 88 7.89 13.04 -9.55
C LEU A 88 8.54 14.39 -9.93
N LEU A 89 9.64 14.77 -9.27
CA LEU A 89 10.29 16.06 -9.48
C LEU A 89 11.08 16.11 -10.81
N HIS A 90 11.65 15.00 -11.24
CA HIS A 90 12.45 14.90 -12.44
C HIS A 90 11.85 13.90 -13.41
N GLU A 91 11.54 14.35 -14.63
CA GLU A 91 11.03 13.50 -15.71
C GLU A 91 12.12 13.11 -16.71
N GLU A 92 13.40 13.35 -16.37
CA GLU A 92 14.56 12.99 -17.17
C GLU A 92 15.09 11.60 -16.79
N THR A 93 15.80 10.94 -17.71
CA THR A 93 16.37 9.59 -17.52
C THR A 93 17.56 9.59 -16.56
N LEU A 94 17.33 9.76 -15.27
CA LEU A 94 18.33 9.73 -14.20
C LEU A 94 18.25 8.40 -13.45
N PHE A 95 18.78 7.32 -14.04
CA PHE A 95 18.56 5.94 -13.56
C PHE A 95 18.89 5.76 -12.07
N THR A 96 20.08 6.15 -11.64
CA THR A 96 20.50 5.98 -10.23
C THR A 96 19.62 6.77 -9.27
N TYR A 97 19.25 7.99 -9.65
CA TYR A 97 18.34 8.83 -8.86
C TYR A 97 16.96 8.17 -8.72
N HIS A 98 16.37 7.77 -9.85
CA HIS A 98 15.06 7.13 -9.87
C HIS A 98 15.07 5.75 -9.21
N LEU A 99 16.18 5.00 -9.28
CA LEU A 99 16.33 3.74 -8.56
C LEU A 99 16.09 3.94 -7.07
N PHE A 100 16.70 4.95 -6.44
CA PHE A 100 16.50 5.21 -5.02
C PHE A 100 15.13 5.84 -4.73
N ALA A 101 14.70 6.84 -5.50
CA ALA A 101 13.46 7.56 -5.28
C ALA A 101 12.23 6.65 -5.45
N ILE A 102 12.16 5.90 -6.56
CA ILE A 102 11.03 5.01 -6.85
C ILE A 102 11.07 3.78 -5.94
N ALA A 103 12.24 3.16 -5.73
CA ALA A 103 12.34 2.01 -4.84
C ALA A 103 11.93 2.35 -3.41
N LEU A 104 12.37 3.50 -2.89
CA LEU A 104 11.97 3.94 -1.56
C LEU A 104 10.47 4.27 -1.49
N SER A 105 9.93 5.01 -2.46
CA SER A 105 8.50 5.37 -2.48
C SER A 105 7.61 4.13 -2.61
N ALA A 106 7.92 3.22 -3.54
CA ALA A 106 7.18 1.97 -3.74
C ALA A 106 7.28 1.03 -2.53
N GLY A 107 8.47 0.93 -1.93
CA GLY A 107 8.68 0.19 -0.69
C GLY A 107 7.85 0.74 0.46
N MET A 108 7.86 2.07 0.64
CA MET A 108 7.08 2.75 1.69
C MET A 108 5.58 2.62 1.50
N VAL A 109 5.06 2.55 0.26
CA VAL A 109 3.65 2.22 0.01
C VAL A 109 3.29 0.89 0.69
N LYS A 110 4.10 -0.16 0.51
CA LYS A 110 3.85 -1.49 1.12
C LYS A 110 3.98 -1.47 2.64
N VAL A 111 4.95 -0.73 3.17
CA VAL A 111 5.12 -0.53 4.62
C VAL A 111 3.90 0.15 5.22
N LEU A 112 3.44 1.24 4.62
CA LEU A 112 2.28 2.00 5.09
C LEU A 112 0.97 1.20 4.99
N MET A 113 0.80 0.40 3.94
CA MET A 113 -0.34 -0.51 3.82
C MET A 113 -0.34 -1.51 4.98
N GLY A 114 0.78 -2.17 5.27
CA GLY A 114 0.90 -3.14 6.38
C GLY A 114 0.69 -2.49 7.76
N LEU A 115 1.28 -1.31 8.00
CA LEU A 115 1.06 -0.56 9.24
C LEU A 115 -0.41 -0.13 9.40
N ASN A 116 -1.04 0.30 8.32
CA ASN A 116 -2.44 0.69 8.32
C ASN A 116 -3.35 -0.51 8.62
N GLU A 117 -3.08 -1.66 8.04
CA GLU A 117 -3.83 -2.90 8.33
C GLU A 117 -3.71 -3.29 9.79
N THR A 118 -2.49 -3.29 10.35
CA THR A 118 -2.26 -3.53 11.77
C THR A 118 -3.01 -2.53 12.63
N TRP A 119 -2.96 -1.25 12.27
CA TRP A 119 -3.67 -0.20 13.01
C TRP A 119 -5.17 -0.39 13.03
N MET A 120 -5.77 -0.73 11.88
CA MET A 120 -7.23 -0.95 11.78
C MET A 120 -7.67 -2.19 12.57
N VAL A 121 -6.87 -3.26 12.56
CA VAL A 121 -7.13 -4.47 13.36
C VAL A 121 -7.11 -4.16 14.87
N GLU A 122 -6.11 -3.43 15.33
CA GLU A 122 -5.97 -3.07 16.74
C GLU A 122 -7.03 -2.03 17.18
N ALA A 123 -7.51 -1.17 16.27
CA ALA A 123 -8.50 -0.15 16.56
C ALA A 123 -9.92 -0.71 16.68
N ASP A 124 -10.34 -1.60 15.78
CA ASP A 124 -11.69 -2.20 15.76
C ASP A 124 -11.67 -3.52 14.94
N GLY A 125 -11.01 -4.54 15.49
CA GLY A 125 -10.86 -5.84 14.83
C GLY A 125 -12.18 -6.53 14.46
N GLU A 126 -13.25 -6.33 15.24
CA GLU A 126 -14.59 -6.88 14.94
C GLU A 126 -15.16 -6.31 13.63
N HIS A 127 -14.81 -5.08 13.29
CA HIS A 127 -15.31 -4.38 12.10
C HIS A 127 -14.17 -4.11 11.09
N TYR A 128 -13.07 -4.84 11.19
CA TYR A 128 -11.90 -4.68 10.31
C TYR A 128 -12.27 -4.69 8.82
N GLY A 129 -13.16 -5.61 8.39
CA GLY A 129 -13.59 -5.67 6.99
C GLY A 129 -14.21 -4.36 6.49
N MET A 130 -14.99 -3.65 7.33
CA MET A 130 -15.57 -2.35 6.98
C MET A 130 -14.49 -1.25 6.89
N LEU A 131 -13.54 -1.24 7.83
CA LEU A 131 -12.41 -0.31 7.80
C LEU A 131 -11.53 -0.55 6.55
N ARG A 132 -11.25 -1.82 6.23
CA ARG A 132 -10.45 -2.21 5.05
C ARG A 132 -11.16 -1.88 3.72
N ALA A 133 -12.49 -2.03 3.67
CA ALA A 133 -13.30 -1.61 2.53
C ALA A 133 -13.15 -0.11 2.22
N GLY A 134 -13.00 0.75 3.24
CA GLY A 134 -12.69 2.16 3.06
C GLY A 134 -11.39 2.37 2.28
N GLY A 135 -10.34 1.61 2.59
CA GLY A 135 -9.07 1.65 1.84
C GLY A 135 -9.20 1.14 0.41
N ALA A 136 -9.94 0.04 0.19
CA ALA A 136 -10.19 -0.47 -1.16
C ALA A 136 -10.97 0.54 -2.02
N LEU A 137 -11.97 1.20 -1.45
CA LEU A 137 -12.68 2.31 -2.10
C LEU A 137 -11.73 3.49 -2.39
N GLY A 138 -10.76 3.76 -1.51
CA GLY A 138 -9.72 4.76 -1.74
C GLY A 138 -8.86 4.46 -2.97
N LEU A 139 -8.44 3.21 -3.16
CA LEU A 139 -7.74 2.78 -4.39
C LEU A 139 -8.68 2.78 -5.60
N CYS A 140 -9.93 2.34 -5.43
CA CYS A 140 -10.92 2.31 -6.49
C CYS A 140 -11.15 3.70 -7.13
N VAL A 141 -11.20 4.75 -6.32
CA VAL A 141 -11.37 6.14 -6.76
C VAL A 141 -10.03 6.80 -7.08
N GLY A 142 -9.03 6.60 -6.22
CA GLY A 142 -7.71 7.23 -6.34
C GLY A 142 -6.96 6.82 -7.59
N SER A 143 -7.04 5.53 -7.99
CA SER A 143 -6.30 5.04 -9.14
C SER A 143 -6.75 5.66 -10.47
N PRO A 144 -8.05 5.67 -10.83
CA PRO A 144 -8.51 6.38 -12.02
C PRO A 144 -8.28 7.88 -11.94
N LEU A 145 -8.43 8.50 -10.75
CA LEU A 145 -8.21 9.92 -10.55
C LEU A 145 -6.76 10.32 -10.83
N THR A 146 -5.79 9.57 -10.31
CA THR A 146 -4.36 9.84 -10.56
C THR A 146 -4.01 9.65 -12.03
N GLY A 147 -4.52 8.61 -12.68
CA GLY A 147 -4.34 8.39 -14.11
C GLY A 147 -4.95 9.51 -14.95
N PHE A 148 -6.16 9.98 -14.60
CA PHE A 148 -6.82 11.11 -15.26
C PHE A 148 -5.98 12.39 -15.13
N ILE A 149 -5.49 12.72 -13.91
CA ILE A 149 -4.64 13.90 -13.69
C ILE A 149 -3.39 13.85 -14.57
N VAL A 150 -2.71 12.70 -14.62
CA VAL A 150 -1.49 12.55 -15.43
C VAL A 150 -1.79 12.70 -16.92
N THR A 151 -2.87 12.08 -17.41
CA THR A 151 -3.21 12.09 -18.84
C THR A 151 -3.71 13.44 -19.32
N GLN A 152 -4.46 14.18 -18.50
CA GLN A 152 -5.03 15.48 -18.87
C GLN A 152 -4.10 16.66 -18.57
N ALA A 153 -3.17 16.50 -17.65
CA ALA A 153 -2.27 17.55 -17.23
C ALA A 153 -0.80 17.10 -17.24
N SER A 154 -0.26 16.62 -16.11
CA SER A 154 1.13 16.15 -16.01
C SER A 154 1.41 15.44 -14.68
N TYR A 155 2.58 14.82 -14.57
CA TYR A 155 3.10 14.31 -13.29
C TYR A 155 3.37 15.41 -12.26
N GLN A 156 3.70 16.63 -12.70
CA GLN A 156 3.86 17.78 -11.79
C GLN A 156 2.54 18.18 -11.14
N VAL A 157 1.43 18.17 -11.89
CA VAL A 157 0.09 18.44 -11.33
C VAL A 157 -0.30 17.33 -10.36
N LEU A 158 0.01 16.07 -10.66
CA LEU A 158 -0.19 14.95 -9.73
C LEU A 158 0.62 15.16 -8.44
N LEU A 159 1.86 15.65 -8.52
CA LEU A 159 2.68 15.98 -7.36
C LEU A 159 2.01 17.03 -6.45
N TYR A 160 1.51 18.13 -7.01
CA TYR A 160 0.82 19.16 -6.22
C TYR A 160 -0.48 18.64 -5.61
N ALA A 161 -1.24 17.83 -6.35
CA ALA A 161 -2.45 17.19 -5.83
C ALA A 161 -2.11 16.23 -4.68
N LEU A 162 -1.03 15.44 -4.80
CA LEU A 162 -0.55 14.55 -3.74
C LEU A 162 -0.14 15.34 -2.49
N LEU A 163 0.60 16.45 -2.64
CA LEU A 163 1.01 17.28 -1.50
C LEU A 163 -0.18 17.92 -0.79
N GLY A 164 -1.18 18.41 -1.52
CA GLY A 164 -2.40 18.95 -0.95
C GLY A 164 -3.21 17.91 -0.19
N LEU A 165 -3.36 16.72 -0.77
CA LEU A 165 -4.03 15.59 -0.12
C LEU A 165 -3.25 15.10 1.11
N ALA A 166 -1.92 15.05 1.02
CA ALA A 166 -1.05 14.62 2.11
C ALA A 166 -1.12 15.56 3.31
N LEU A 167 -1.23 16.87 3.08
CA LEU A 167 -1.47 17.84 4.14
C LEU A 167 -2.79 17.56 4.85
N LEU A 168 -3.88 17.34 4.10
CA LEU A 168 -5.18 16.98 4.65
C LEU A 168 -5.10 15.68 5.47
N VAL A 169 -4.51 14.63 4.91
CA VAL A 169 -4.33 13.33 5.60
C VAL A 169 -3.53 13.52 6.87
N SER A 170 -2.43 14.28 6.84
CA SER A 170 -1.59 14.52 8.03
C SER A 170 -2.38 15.23 9.14
N ILE A 171 -3.20 16.22 8.80
CA ILE A 171 -4.07 16.90 9.76
C ILE A 171 -5.07 15.92 10.39
N LEU A 172 -5.74 15.10 9.57
CA LEU A 172 -6.72 14.12 10.06
C LEU A 172 -6.07 13.05 10.96
N LEU A 173 -4.85 12.63 10.63
CA LEU A 173 -4.10 11.67 11.43
C LEU A 173 -3.79 12.16 12.86
N PHE A 174 -3.68 13.47 13.06
CA PHE A 174 -3.53 14.04 14.41
C PHE A 174 -4.74 13.78 15.30
N PHE A 175 -5.94 13.69 14.71
CA PHE A 175 -7.19 13.42 15.45
C PHE A 175 -7.43 11.91 15.65
N CYS A 176 -6.70 11.02 14.98
CA CYS A 176 -6.79 9.60 15.21
C CYS A 176 -6.13 9.23 16.56
N LYS A 177 -6.78 8.35 17.31
CA LYS A 177 -6.19 7.82 18.56
C LYS A 177 -5.05 6.86 18.22
N ASP A 178 -3.95 6.97 18.97
CA ASP A 178 -2.89 5.96 18.90
C ASP A 178 -3.38 4.69 19.59
N VAL A 179 -3.15 3.56 18.97
CA VAL A 179 -3.54 2.26 19.52
C VAL A 179 -2.28 1.57 20.04
N GLN A 180 -2.35 1.09 21.27
CA GLN A 180 -1.26 0.33 21.86
C GLN A 180 -1.29 -1.09 21.30
N LYS A 181 -0.25 -1.47 20.58
CA LYS A 181 -0.09 -2.85 20.14
C LYS A 181 0.20 -3.73 21.36
N GLN A 182 -0.67 -4.70 21.61
CA GLN A 182 -0.45 -5.71 22.64
C GLN A 182 0.49 -6.79 22.09
N GLY A 183 1.73 -6.83 22.56
CA GLY A 183 2.69 -7.86 22.17
C GLY A 183 3.83 -7.97 23.19
N ASN A 184 3.92 -9.11 23.84
CA ASN A 184 4.96 -9.45 24.80
C ASN A 184 5.90 -10.58 24.30
N GLY A 185 6.09 -10.70 22.98
CA GLY A 185 6.91 -11.75 22.39
C GLY A 185 8.38 -11.38 22.21
N SER A 186 9.30 -12.31 22.43
CA SER A 186 10.69 -12.15 22.01
C SER A 186 10.79 -12.58 20.54
N LEU A 187 11.04 -11.66 19.63
CA LEU A 187 11.11 -11.86 18.19
C LEU A 187 11.95 -13.09 17.78
N LYS A 188 13.10 -13.30 18.44
CA LYS A 188 13.99 -14.44 18.17
C LYS A 188 13.36 -15.80 18.52
N ARG A 189 12.67 -15.89 19.64
CA ARG A 189 12.07 -17.12 20.13
C ARG A 189 10.85 -17.50 19.27
N ASP A 190 10.05 -16.48 18.95
CA ASP A 190 8.82 -16.67 18.18
C ASP A 190 9.13 -17.03 16.71
N LEU A 191 10.13 -16.39 16.09
CA LEU A 191 10.61 -16.76 14.75
C LEU A 191 11.18 -18.19 14.71
N GLY A 192 11.97 -18.60 15.71
CA GLY A 192 12.52 -19.94 15.80
C GLY A 192 11.42 -21.02 15.88
N GLN A 193 10.37 -20.77 16.66
CA GLN A 193 9.23 -21.68 16.78
C GLN A 193 8.42 -21.74 15.48
N LEU A 194 8.10 -20.59 14.85
CA LEU A 194 7.35 -20.51 13.59
C LEU A 194 8.09 -21.21 12.44
N LEU A 195 9.40 -21.01 12.32
CA LEU A 195 10.22 -21.64 11.28
C LEU A 195 10.43 -23.16 11.49
N SER A 196 10.14 -23.67 12.68
CA SER A 196 10.20 -25.11 12.97
C SER A 196 8.87 -25.82 12.79
N ASP A 197 7.76 -25.07 12.69
CA ASP A 197 6.42 -25.62 12.56
C ASP A 197 6.05 -25.85 11.09
N ARG A 198 6.02 -27.13 10.68
CA ARG A 198 5.64 -27.54 9.31
C ARG A 198 4.18 -27.19 8.95
N GLN A 199 3.29 -27.18 9.93
CA GLN A 199 1.88 -26.83 9.71
C GLN A 199 1.72 -25.34 9.40
N TYR A 200 2.64 -24.52 9.89
CA TYR A 200 2.73 -23.09 9.56
C TYR A 200 3.50 -22.85 8.25
N LEU A 201 4.64 -23.51 8.05
CA LEU A 201 5.50 -23.26 6.89
C LEU A 201 4.85 -23.62 5.54
N LEU A 202 4.09 -24.72 5.48
CA LEU A 202 3.47 -25.15 4.22
C LEU A 202 2.45 -24.16 3.68
N PRO A 203 1.46 -23.66 4.46
CA PRO A 203 0.57 -22.59 4.04
C PRO A 203 1.32 -21.29 3.66
N VAL A 204 2.36 -20.91 4.41
CA VAL A 204 3.15 -19.71 4.11
C VAL A 204 3.87 -19.86 2.76
N LEU A 205 4.45 -21.03 2.46
CA LEU A 205 5.09 -21.29 1.18
C LEU A 205 4.09 -21.24 0.01
N ILE A 206 2.90 -21.82 0.18
CA ILE A 206 1.84 -21.79 -0.83
C ILE A 206 1.42 -20.33 -1.08
N LEU A 207 1.19 -19.54 -0.01
CA LEU A 207 0.84 -18.13 -0.12
C LEU A 207 1.95 -17.32 -0.77
N LEU A 208 3.22 -17.61 -0.47
CA LEU A 208 4.37 -16.97 -1.10
C LEU A 208 4.38 -17.21 -2.61
N LEU A 209 4.17 -18.44 -3.06
CA LEU A 209 4.13 -18.78 -4.49
C LEU A 209 2.96 -18.08 -5.20
N ILE A 210 1.77 -18.07 -4.59
CA ILE A 210 0.60 -17.36 -5.11
C ILE A 210 0.89 -15.85 -5.20
N TYR A 211 1.53 -15.27 -4.17
CA TYR A 211 1.86 -13.86 -4.14
C TYR A 211 2.90 -13.47 -5.20
N ILE A 212 3.93 -14.31 -5.41
CA ILE A 212 4.94 -14.10 -6.47
C ILE A 212 4.26 -14.12 -7.85
N ALA A 213 3.44 -15.13 -8.13
CA ALA A 213 2.73 -15.24 -9.40
C ALA A 213 1.77 -14.05 -9.62
N GLY A 214 0.98 -13.68 -8.60
CA GLY A 214 0.04 -12.57 -8.68
C GLY A 214 0.74 -11.22 -8.86
N THR A 215 1.87 -10.98 -8.21
CA THR A 215 2.64 -9.74 -8.37
C THR A 215 3.26 -9.64 -9.77
N ALA A 216 3.83 -10.74 -10.29
CA ALA A 216 4.37 -10.77 -11.65
C ALA A 216 3.28 -10.51 -12.69
N ASP A 217 2.09 -11.12 -12.53
CA ASP A 217 0.96 -10.89 -13.40
C ASP A 217 0.49 -9.43 -13.39
N GLN A 218 0.35 -8.83 -12.21
CA GLN A 218 -0.05 -7.43 -12.06
C GLN A 218 0.84 -6.46 -12.83
N TYR A 219 2.16 -6.63 -12.77
CA TYR A 219 3.12 -5.78 -13.50
C TYR A 219 3.09 -6.07 -15.00
N THR A 220 3.06 -7.35 -15.39
CA THR A 220 3.01 -7.74 -16.81
C THR A 220 1.75 -7.23 -17.51
N VAL A 221 0.60 -7.21 -16.83
CA VAL A 221 -0.65 -6.66 -17.39
C VAL A 221 -0.53 -5.16 -17.64
N VAL A 222 0.10 -4.40 -16.73
CA VAL A 222 0.34 -2.96 -16.93
C VAL A 222 1.28 -2.72 -18.10
N ASP A 223 2.40 -3.46 -18.18
CA ASP A 223 3.35 -3.35 -19.29
C ASP A 223 2.69 -3.66 -20.65
N LYS A 224 1.88 -4.71 -20.70
CA LYS A 224 1.12 -5.07 -21.92
C LYS A 224 0.11 -3.99 -22.30
N LEU A 225 -0.61 -3.43 -21.30
CA LEU A 225 -1.57 -2.36 -21.54
C LEU A 225 -0.91 -1.15 -22.18
N LEU A 226 0.25 -0.74 -21.67
CA LEU A 226 1.03 0.36 -22.21
C LEU A 226 1.61 0.02 -23.60
N ALA A 227 2.07 -1.22 -23.82
CA ALA A 227 2.62 -1.67 -25.11
C ALA A 227 1.58 -1.68 -26.25
N ILE A 228 0.29 -1.88 -25.95
CA ILE A 228 -0.79 -1.83 -26.96
C ILE A 228 -1.35 -0.41 -27.18
N GLY A 229 -0.70 0.62 -26.59
CA GLY A 229 -1.09 2.02 -26.75
C GLY A 229 -1.97 2.58 -25.66
N GLY A 230 -2.17 1.85 -24.55
CA GLY A 230 -2.83 2.37 -23.35
C GLY A 230 -2.00 3.46 -22.69
N ASN A 231 -2.64 4.28 -21.87
CA ASN A 231 -2.04 5.41 -21.18
C ASN A 231 -2.18 5.32 -19.65
N ALA A 232 -1.69 6.33 -18.93
CA ALA A 232 -1.74 6.40 -17.46
C ALA A 232 -3.18 6.28 -16.90
N GLN A 233 -4.19 6.79 -17.62
CA GLN A 233 -5.59 6.69 -17.23
C GLN A 233 -6.12 5.26 -17.35
N ASP A 234 -5.74 4.54 -18.41
CA ASP A 234 -6.13 3.13 -18.61
C ASP A 234 -5.56 2.25 -17.49
N VAL A 235 -4.30 2.50 -17.11
CA VAL A 235 -3.68 1.83 -15.95
C VAL A 235 -4.44 2.19 -14.66
N GLY A 236 -4.83 3.45 -14.49
CA GLY A 236 -5.66 3.88 -13.37
C GLY A 236 -7.00 3.13 -13.30
N TRP A 237 -7.68 2.97 -14.44
CA TRP A 237 -8.92 2.19 -14.52
C TRP A 237 -8.70 0.71 -14.21
N LYS A 238 -7.64 0.09 -14.72
CA LYS A 238 -7.28 -1.30 -14.40
C LYS A 238 -7.21 -1.51 -12.88
N TRP A 239 -6.48 -0.64 -12.18
CA TRP A 239 -6.34 -0.73 -10.73
C TRP A 239 -7.63 -0.39 -9.99
N GLY A 240 -8.40 0.59 -10.47
CA GLY A 240 -9.69 0.97 -9.90
C GLY A 240 -10.71 -0.16 -9.94
N ILE A 241 -10.85 -0.82 -11.10
CA ILE A 241 -11.76 -1.96 -11.29
C ILE A 241 -11.33 -3.14 -10.41
N GLN A 242 -10.03 -3.44 -10.36
CA GLN A 242 -9.50 -4.50 -9.48
C GLN A 242 -9.86 -4.22 -8.01
N SER A 243 -9.61 -3.01 -7.53
CA SER A 243 -9.91 -2.63 -6.14
C SER A 243 -11.42 -2.62 -5.85
N PHE A 244 -12.24 -2.25 -6.83
CA PHE A 244 -13.70 -2.34 -6.71
C PHE A 244 -14.17 -3.79 -6.51
N ALA A 245 -13.59 -4.74 -7.24
CA ALA A 245 -13.91 -6.17 -7.10
C ALA A 245 -13.53 -6.74 -5.71
N GLU A 246 -12.58 -6.14 -5.01
CA GLU A 246 -12.19 -6.54 -3.64
C GLU A 246 -13.22 -6.10 -2.58
N VAL A 247 -13.94 -4.99 -2.80
CA VAL A 247 -14.85 -4.40 -1.81
C VAL A 247 -15.92 -5.38 -1.32
N PRO A 248 -16.67 -6.10 -2.17
CA PRO A 248 -17.64 -7.09 -1.72
C PRO A 248 -17.02 -8.19 -0.84
N ILE A 249 -15.79 -8.61 -1.16
CA ILE A 249 -15.07 -9.67 -0.45
C ILE A 249 -14.80 -9.23 1.00
N PHE A 250 -14.42 -7.98 1.24
CA PHE A 250 -14.21 -7.46 2.59
C PHE A 250 -15.49 -7.39 3.42
N PHE A 251 -16.62 -7.09 2.81
CA PHE A 251 -17.91 -7.10 3.51
C PHE A 251 -18.41 -8.52 3.80
N ILE A 252 -18.27 -9.44 2.86
CA ILE A 252 -18.74 -10.83 2.98
C ILE A 252 -17.78 -11.66 3.82
N GLY A 253 -16.50 -11.34 3.85
CA GLY A 253 -15.45 -12.12 4.54
C GLY A 253 -15.79 -12.38 6.02
N ASN A 254 -16.25 -11.39 6.76
CA ASN A 254 -16.66 -11.54 8.15
C ASN A 254 -17.86 -12.48 8.32
N LEU A 255 -18.82 -12.48 7.38
CA LEU A 255 -19.97 -13.36 7.39
C LEU A 255 -19.55 -14.81 7.11
N LEU A 256 -18.65 -15.02 6.17
CA LEU A 256 -18.10 -16.33 5.83
C LEU A 256 -17.30 -16.93 7.00
N LEU A 257 -16.44 -16.15 7.63
CA LEU A 257 -15.65 -16.59 8.79
C LEU A 257 -16.54 -17.00 9.95
N LYS A 258 -17.56 -16.22 10.29
CA LYS A 258 -18.55 -16.57 11.35
C LYS A 258 -19.27 -17.88 11.03
N LYS A 259 -19.65 -18.10 9.77
CA LYS A 259 -20.35 -19.32 9.34
C LYS A 259 -19.44 -20.55 9.34
N LEU A 260 -18.16 -20.40 9.05
CA LEU A 260 -17.16 -21.47 9.11
C LEU A 260 -16.79 -21.83 10.55
N GLN A 261 -16.67 -20.84 11.44
CA GLN A 261 -16.41 -21.07 12.87
C GLN A 261 -17.59 -21.74 13.59
N ALA A 262 -18.83 -21.44 13.19
CA ALA A 262 -20.02 -22.07 13.74
C ALA A 262 -20.21 -23.54 13.30
N ARG A 263 -19.41 -24.03 12.34
CA ARG A 263 -19.44 -25.44 11.86
C ARG A 263 -18.31 -26.30 12.43
N ARG A 264 -17.43 -25.73 13.25
CA ARG A 264 -16.43 -26.44 14.06
C ARG A 264 -16.89 -26.53 15.51
#